data_a8bee3bc88f2fa6f40c550cc4cf5c3d8
#
_entry.id   a8bee3bc88f2fa6f40c550cc4cf5c3d8
#
_cell.length_a   1.000
_cell.length_b   1.000
_cell.length_c   1.000
_cell.angle_alpha   90.00
_cell.angle_beta   90.00
_cell.angle_gamma   90.00
#
_symmetry.space_group_name_H-M   'P 1'
#
loop_
_entity.id
_entity.type
_entity.pdbx_description
1 polymer ?
#
loop_
_entity_poly.entity_id
_entity_poly.type
_entity_poly.pdbx_seq_one_letter_code
_entity_poly.pdbx_strand_id
1 'polypeptide(L)'
;MTDHQLLSASGLGYDLGTRALWNGLDLVVARREVLALRGPSGAGKSTLLRCLGGIERPHRGVVHAGDVDLHHVPARVRRRIRRDVLGFVMQDHAIVPEWTVGANLRVVRPAGVTRATLDARARDALLVVGLGGRSRERAGQLSGGEQQRVAVARVLVQRPRVVLADEPTASLDDVSAERVRRGLDALRRSGSAVIVATHDPGLVEWADRSLEIGVEHV
;
A
#
# COMPACT_ATOMS: atom_id res chain seq x y z
N MET A 1 0.32 -12.79 20.75
CA MET A 1 -0.42 -12.07 19.70
C MET A 1 -1.23 -13.08 18.92
N THR A 2 -2.51 -12.80 18.72
CA THR A 2 -3.40 -13.69 17.96
C THR A 2 -2.97 -13.71 16.49
N ASP A 3 -3.04 -14.88 15.84
CA ASP A 3 -2.67 -15.13 14.43
C ASP A 3 -3.42 -14.23 13.40
N HIS A 4 -4.21 -13.28 13.87
CA HIS A 4 -5.02 -12.36 13.08
C HIS A 4 -4.40 -10.96 12.87
N GLN A 5 -3.48 -10.50 13.72
CA GLN A 5 -2.88 -9.16 13.61
C GLN A 5 -1.71 -9.18 12.63
N LEU A 6 -1.81 -8.42 11.53
CA LEU A 6 -0.77 -8.37 10.50
C LEU A 6 0.19 -7.18 10.67
N LEU A 7 -0.34 -6.04 11.13
CA LEU A 7 0.42 -4.82 11.42
C LEU A 7 -0.19 -4.14 12.64
N SER A 8 0.68 -3.61 13.52
CA SER A 8 0.25 -2.78 14.63
C SER A 8 1.23 -1.62 14.83
N ALA A 9 0.71 -0.55 15.39
CA ALA A 9 1.48 0.60 15.80
C ALA A 9 1.00 1.07 17.17
N SER A 10 1.92 1.46 18.04
CA SER A 10 1.62 1.91 19.39
C SER A 10 2.39 3.16 19.75
N GLY A 11 1.67 4.17 20.26
CA GLY A 11 2.22 5.42 20.75
C GLY A 11 2.95 6.23 19.67
N LEU A 12 2.57 6.11 18.39
CA LEU A 12 3.29 6.79 17.31
C LEU A 12 3.22 8.30 17.46
N GLY A 13 4.37 8.95 17.30
CA GLY A 13 4.47 10.40 17.21
C GLY A 13 5.42 10.81 16.10
N TYR A 14 5.05 11.88 15.39
CA TYR A 14 5.84 12.45 14.31
C TYR A 14 5.72 13.98 14.30
N ASP A 15 6.87 14.66 14.27
CA ASP A 15 6.96 16.10 14.26
C ASP A 15 7.53 16.58 12.91
N LEU A 16 6.88 17.56 12.29
CA LEU A 16 7.37 18.23 11.10
C LEU A 16 7.84 19.63 11.48
N GLY A 17 9.15 19.80 11.68
CA GLY A 17 9.70 21.00 12.30
C GLY A 17 9.17 21.17 13.72
N THR A 18 8.48 22.28 13.99
CA THR A 18 7.90 22.58 15.33
C THR A 18 6.46 22.07 15.48
N ARG A 19 5.83 21.57 14.38
CA ARG A 19 4.45 21.10 14.41
C ARG A 19 4.39 19.58 14.57
N ALA A 20 3.70 19.10 15.60
CA ALA A 20 3.34 17.68 15.68
C ALA A 20 2.29 17.36 14.60
N LEU A 21 2.53 16.36 13.76
CA LEU A 21 1.53 15.82 12.85
C LEU A 21 0.54 14.93 13.59
N TRP A 22 1.06 14.09 14.46
CA TRP A 22 0.28 13.23 15.36
C TRP A 22 1.15 12.79 16.54
N ASN A 23 0.50 12.46 17.66
CA ASN A 23 1.15 12.02 18.90
C ASN A 23 0.26 11.01 19.62
N GLY A 24 0.86 9.93 20.11
CA GLY A 24 0.14 8.88 20.80
C GLY A 24 -0.81 8.07 19.90
N LEU A 25 -0.55 7.98 18.57
CA LEU A 25 -1.42 7.29 17.64
C LEU A 25 -1.22 5.77 17.76
N ASP A 26 -2.34 5.07 18.00
CA ASP A 26 -2.41 3.62 18.05
C ASP A 26 -3.27 3.09 16.90
N LEU A 27 -2.83 2.01 16.27
CA LEU A 27 -3.63 1.26 15.31
C LEU A 27 -3.22 -0.21 15.25
N VAL A 28 -4.17 -1.04 14.87
CA VAL A 28 -3.95 -2.46 14.57
C VAL A 28 -4.74 -2.78 13.33
N VAL A 29 -4.21 -3.59 12.43
CA VAL A 29 -4.97 -4.13 11.29
C VAL A 29 -4.87 -5.65 11.25
N ALA A 30 -6.03 -6.26 11.02
CA ALA A 30 -6.19 -7.69 10.95
C ALA A 30 -6.21 -8.19 9.49
N ARG A 31 -6.11 -9.50 9.33
CA ARG A 31 -6.21 -10.14 8.02
C ARG A 31 -7.55 -9.84 7.36
N ARG A 32 -7.53 -9.45 6.08
CA ARG A 32 -8.69 -9.07 5.26
C ARG A 32 -9.40 -7.79 5.72
N GLU A 33 -8.85 -7.08 6.67
CA GLU A 33 -9.39 -5.81 7.12
C GLU A 33 -8.95 -4.68 6.19
N VAL A 34 -9.87 -3.73 5.96
CA VAL A 34 -9.60 -2.46 5.28
C VAL A 34 -9.74 -1.31 6.26
N LEU A 35 -8.66 -0.58 6.47
CA LEU A 35 -8.60 0.63 7.29
C LEU A 35 -8.42 1.85 6.39
N ALA A 36 -9.38 2.77 6.39
CA ALA A 36 -9.24 4.08 5.76
C ALA A 36 -8.60 5.09 6.72
N LEU A 37 -7.52 5.75 6.29
CA LEU A 37 -6.95 6.90 6.97
C LEU A 37 -7.55 8.16 6.37
N ARG A 38 -8.29 8.94 7.18
CA ARG A 38 -8.95 10.17 6.78
C ARG A 38 -8.26 11.37 7.41
N GLY A 39 -8.56 12.55 6.93
CA GLY A 39 -8.05 13.81 7.46
C GLY A 39 -7.69 14.80 6.37
N PRO A 40 -7.49 16.10 6.69
CA PRO A 40 -7.19 17.13 5.72
C PRO A 40 -5.85 16.89 5.01
N SER A 41 -5.63 17.62 3.90
CA SER A 41 -4.32 17.64 3.26
C SER A 41 -3.27 18.16 4.25
N GLY A 42 -2.09 17.52 4.26
CA GLY A 42 -1.04 17.86 5.23
C GLY A 42 -1.20 17.30 6.65
N ALA A 43 -2.24 16.49 6.92
CA ALA A 43 -2.44 15.84 8.22
C ALA A 43 -1.39 14.74 8.54
N GLY A 44 -0.54 14.38 7.59
CA GLY A 44 0.49 13.37 7.79
C GLY A 44 0.08 11.94 7.42
N LYS A 45 -1.01 11.73 6.66
CA LYS A 45 -1.47 10.39 6.22
C LYS A 45 -0.38 9.64 5.45
N SER A 46 0.25 10.27 4.46
CA SER A 46 1.34 9.67 3.68
C SER A 46 2.58 9.40 4.54
N THR A 47 2.89 10.28 5.49
CA THR A 47 3.97 10.08 6.47
C THR A 47 3.67 8.88 7.36
N LEU A 48 2.42 8.73 7.82
CA LEU A 48 1.99 7.56 8.60
C LEU A 48 2.17 6.27 7.78
N LEU A 49 1.71 6.24 6.52
CA LEU A 49 1.92 5.08 5.66
C LEU A 49 3.41 4.75 5.47
N ARG A 50 4.28 5.76 5.31
CA ARG A 50 5.73 5.54 5.22
C ARG A 50 6.32 5.00 6.52
N CYS A 51 5.85 5.46 7.68
CA CYS A 51 6.25 4.92 8.98
C CYS A 51 5.79 3.47 9.15
N LEU A 52 4.52 3.17 8.86
CA LEU A 52 3.96 1.81 8.89
C LEU A 52 4.68 0.87 7.92
N GLY A 53 5.19 1.41 6.82
CA GLY A 53 5.95 0.68 5.80
C GLY A 53 7.43 0.50 6.11
N GLY A 54 7.93 1.02 7.23
CA GLY A 54 9.36 1.00 7.56
C GLY A 54 10.24 1.76 6.54
N ILE A 55 9.67 2.73 5.83
CA ILE A 55 10.39 3.64 4.92
C ILE A 55 10.92 4.82 5.72
N GLU A 56 10.08 5.40 6.56
CA GLU A 56 10.38 6.54 7.41
C GLU A 56 10.28 6.12 8.89
N ARG A 57 11.15 6.63 9.75
CA ARG A 57 11.14 6.29 11.17
C ARG A 57 10.27 7.28 11.93
N PRO A 58 9.27 6.83 12.71
CA PRO A 58 8.54 7.72 13.62
C PRO A 58 9.49 8.26 14.70
N HIS A 59 9.20 9.45 15.22
CA HIS A 59 9.99 10.04 16.30
C HIS A 59 9.72 9.36 17.65
N ARG A 60 8.50 8.87 17.84
CA ARG A 60 8.04 8.15 19.05
C ARG A 60 7.21 6.95 18.66
N GLY A 61 7.15 5.97 19.56
CA GLY A 61 6.35 4.77 19.39
C GLY A 61 7.03 3.68 18.55
N VAL A 62 6.30 2.60 18.31
CA VAL A 62 6.78 1.39 17.64
C VAL A 62 5.81 0.92 16.58
N VAL A 63 6.35 0.27 15.54
CA VAL A 63 5.55 -0.38 14.46
C VAL A 63 5.96 -1.83 14.35
N HIS A 64 5.01 -2.75 14.50
CA HIS A 64 5.24 -4.17 14.35
C HIS A 64 4.58 -4.72 13.08
N ALA A 65 5.34 -5.48 12.30
CA ALA A 65 4.79 -6.35 11.25
C ALA A 65 4.85 -7.80 11.74
N GLY A 66 3.70 -8.34 12.16
CA GLY A 66 3.66 -9.54 13.01
C GLY A 66 4.38 -9.28 14.33
N ASP A 67 5.38 -10.12 14.65
CA ASP A 67 6.17 -9.98 15.89
C ASP A 67 7.44 -9.13 15.72
N VAL A 68 7.67 -8.53 14.55
CA VAL A 68 8.92 -7.81 14.25
C VAL A 68 8.72 -6.30 14.33
N ASP A 69 9.49 -5.65 15.24
CA ASP A 69 9.60 -4.18 15.26
C ASP A 69 10.37 -3.69 14.03
N LEU A 70 9.67 -3.00 13.13
CA LEU A 70 10.21 -2.57 11.83
C LEU A 70 11.36 -1.57 11.94
N HIS A 71 11.40 -0.78 13.01
CA HIS A 71 12.36 0.31 13.14
C HIS A 71 13.58 -0.06 14.02
N HIS A 72 13.55 -1.20 14.72
CA HIS A 72 14.65 -1.70 15.52
C HIS A 72 15.37 -2.91 14.92
N VAL A 73 14.97 -3.36 13.73
CA VAL A 73 15.68 -4.42 13.00
C VAL A 73 16.74 -3.86 12.04
N PRO A 74 17.79 -4.63 11.70
CA PRO A 74 18.76 -4.25 10.68
C PRO A 74 18.12 -3.95 9.33
N ALA A 75 18.70 -3.03 8.56
CA ALA A 75 18.17 -2.60 7.26
C ALA A 75 17.90 -3.76 6.28
N ARG A 76 18.72 -4.81 6.31
CA ARG A 76 18.53 -6.04 5.50
C ARG A 76 17.25 -6.78 5.86
N VAL A 77 16.91 -6.86 7.16
CA VAL A 77 15.68 -7.51 7.65
C VAL A 77 14.47 -6.68 7.26
N ARG A 78 14.51 -5.36 7.48
CA ARG A 78 13.46 -4.41 7.09
C ARG A 78 13.21 -4.45 5.57
N ARG A 79 14.26 -4.54 4.74
CA ARG A 79 14.12 -4.70 3.28
C ARG A 79 13.43 -6.00 2.91
N ARG A 80 13.74 -7.11 3.62
CA ARG A 80 13.08 -8.40 3.42
C ARG A 80 11.59 -8.32 3.76
N ILE A 81 11.22 -7.68 4.88
CA ILE A 81 9.81 -7.49 5.26
C ILE A 81 9.08 -6.66 4.20
N ARG A 82 9.66 -5.56 3.71
CA ARG A 82 9.06 -4.77 2.62
C ARG A 82 8.88 -5.56 1.33
N ARG A 83 9.79 -6.48 1.03
CA ARG A 83 9.69 -7.32 -0.17
C ARG A 83 8.63 -8.42 -0.05
N ASP A 84 8.52 -9.05 1.14
CA ASP A 84 7.76 -10.30 1.31
C ASP A 84 6.43 -10.09 2.04
N VAL A 85 6.28 -9.03 2.84
CA VAL A 85 5.13 -8.79 3.72
C VAL A 85 4.35 -7.54 3.35
N LEU A 86 5.03 -6.45 2.94
CA LEU A 86 4.42 -5.15 2.70
C LEU A 86 4.34 -4.84 1.20
N GLY A 87 3.20 -4.38 0.72
CA GLY A 87 3.00 -3.88 -0.63
C GLY A 87 2.65 -2.39 -0.61
N PHE A 88 3.11 -1.64 -1.62
CA PHE A 88 2.90 -0.20 -1.68
C PHE A 88 2.22 0.18 -2.99
N VAL A 89 1.14 0.96 -2.87
CA VAL A 89 0.52 1.72 -3.96
C VAL A 89 0.73 3.20 -3.63
N MET A 90 1.71 3.81 -4.30
CA MET A 90 2.11 5.20 -4.05
C MET A 90 1.38 6.15 -5.01
N GLN A 91 1.23 7.39 -4.59
CA GLN A 91 0.59 8.44 -5.40
C GLN A 91 1.38 8.75 -6.69
N ASP A 92 2.70 8.63 -6.68
CA ASP A 92 3.60 8.80 -7.84
C ASP A 92 3.73 7.55 -8.71
N HIS A 93 2.86 6.55 -8.49
CA HIS A 93 2.82 5.23 -9.14
C HIS A 93 4.08 4.38 -8.96
N ALA A 94 5.24 4.98 -8.70
CA ALA A 94 6.56 4.33 -8.55
C ALA A 94 6.84 3.31 -9.66
N ILE A 95 6.56 3.65 -10.91
CA ILE A 95 6.86 2.86 -12.10
C ILE A 95 8.09 3.41 -12.83
N VAL A 96 8.73 2.57 -13.64
CA VAL A 96 9.83 2.96 -14.52
C VAL A 96 9.26 3.17 -15.93
N PRO A 97 9.14 4.40 -16.43
CA PRO A 97 8.45 4.69 -17.69
C PRO A 97 9.11 4.05 -18.91
N GLU A 98 10.42 3.88 -18.92
CA GLU A 98 11.21 3.29 -20.00
C GLU A 98 11.02 1.77 -20.10
N TRP A 99 10.57 1.15 -19.03
CA TRP A 99 10.32 -0.29 -19.00
C TRP A 99 8.96 -0.64 -19.58
N THR A 100 8.84 -1.88 -20.04
CA THR A 100 7.51 -2.41 -20.38
C THR A 100 6.65 -2.59 -19.14
N VAL A 101 5.34 -2.60 -19.32
CA VAL A 101 4.37 -2.93 -18.26
C VAL A 101 4.76 -4.24 -17.57
N GLY A 102 5.03 -5.29 -18.35
CA GLY A 102 5.43 -6.58 -17.78
C GLY A 102 6.76 -6.53 -17.02
N ALA A 103 7.72 -5.68 -17.42
CA ALA A 103 8.97 -5.50 -16.67
C ALA A 103 8.72 -4.81 -15.32
N ASN A 104 7.86 -3.78 -15.29
CA ASN A 104 7.44 -3.12 -14.06
C ASN A 104 6.74 -4.06 -13.06
N LEU A 105 5.97 -5.04 -13.56
CA LEU A 105 5.33 -6.04 -12.70
C LEU A 105 6.34 -7.06 -12.14
N ARG A 106 7.39 -7.39 -12.88
CA ARG A 106 8.39 -8.39 -12.49
C ARG A 106 9.51 -7.86 -11.62
N VAL A 107 9.54 -6.56 -11.32
CA VAL A 107 10.52 -5.98 -10.38
C VAL A 107 10.33 -6.52 -8.97
N VAL A 108 9.09 -6.85 -8.58
CA VAL A 108 8.80 -7.51 -7.31
C VAL A 108 9.19 -9.00 -7.41
N ARG A 109 10.00 -9.46 -6.46
CA ARG A 109 10.49 -10.85 -6.41
C ARG A 109 10.32 -11.41 -5.00
N PRO A 110 9.09 -11.83 -4.64
CA PRO A 110 8.87 -12.48 -3.35
C PRO A 110 9.73 -13.75 -3.23
N ALA A 111 10.17 -14.07 -2.02
CA ALA A 111 10.99 -15.26 -1.79
C ALA A 111 10.27 -16.55 -2.21
N GLY A 112 10.98 -17.47 -2.82
CA GLY A 112 10.46 -18.78 -3.22
C GLY A 112 9.52 -18.79 -4.43
N VAL A 113 9.33 -17.64 -5.11
CA VAL A 113 8.46 -17.56 -6.30
C VAL A 113 9.27 -17.71 -7.58
N THR A 114 8.92 -18.69 -8.41
CA THR A 114 9.58 -18.92 -9.69
C THR A 114 9.21 -17.87 -10.74
N ARG A 115 10.04 -17.73 -11.79
CA ARG A 115 9.75 -16.81 -12.89
C ARG A 115 8.43 -17.16 -13.61
N ALA A 116 8.18 -18.43 -13.85
CA ALA A 116 6.93 -18.89 -14.48
C ALA A 116 5.70 -18.50 -13.66
N THR A 117 5.78 -18.65 -12.33
CA THR A 117 4.72 -18.21 -11.41
C THR A 117 4.53 -16.69 -11.45
N LEU A 118 5.62 -15.91 -11.48
CA LEU A 118 5.52 -14.45 -11.60
C LEU A 118 4.87 -14.03 -12.92
N ASP A 119 5.24 -14.68 -14.02
CA ASP A 119 4.66 -14.38 -15.34
C ASP A 119 3.16 -14.74 -15.40
N ALA A 120 2.74 -15.83 -14.75
CA ALA A 120 1.33 -16.18 -14.59
C ALA A 120 0.58 -15.12 -13.75
N ARG A 121 1.10 -14.79 -12.57
CA ARG A 121 0.53 -13.76 -11.70
C ARG A 121 0.45 -12.40 -12.41
N ALA A 122 1.44 -12.04 -13.23
CA ALA A 122 1.43 -10.79 -13.98
C ALA A 122 0.32 -10.74 -15.03
N ARG A 123 0.06 -11.85 -15.74
CA ARG A 123 -1.07 -11.94 -16.68
C ARG A 123 -2.41 -11.78 -15.96
N ASP A 124 -2.60 -12.49 -14.85
CA ASP A 124 -3.85 -12.44 -14.08
C ASP A 124 -4.06 -11.04 -13.47
N ALA A 125 -3.01 -10.44 -12.91
CA ALA A 125 -3.07 -9.10 -12.35
C ALA A 125 -3.46 -8.04 -13.41
N LEU A 126 -2.92 -8.13 -14.63
CA LEU A 126 -3.28 -7.22 -15.71
C LEU A 126 -4.75 -7.39 -16.13
N LEU A 127 -5.29 -8.60 -16.11
CA LEU A 127 -6.72 -8.82 -16.36
C LEU A 127 -7.59 -8.15 -15.29
N VAL A 128 -7.24 -8.31 -14.01
CA VAL A 128 -7.97 -7.72 -12.88
C VAL A 128 -8.06 -6.19 -13.00
N VAL A 129 -6.96 -5.53 -13.39
CA VAL A 129 -6.93 -4.06 -13.52
C VAL A 129 -7.33 -3.56 -14.92
N GLY A 130 -7.80 -4.45 -15.82
CA GLY A 130 -8.26 -4.10 -17.15
C GLY A 130 -7.17 -3.65 -18.12
N LEU A 131 -5.96 -4.21 -17.98
CA LEU A 131 -4.81 -4.00 -18.86
C LEU A 131 -4.35 -5.32 -19.53
N GLY A 132 -5.27 -6.28 -19.69
CA GLY A 132 -5.00 -7.55 -20.37
C GLY A 132 -4.39 -7.35 -21.76
N GLY A 133 -3.35 -8.13 -22.09
CA GLY A 133 -2.66 -8.04 -23.39
C GLY A 133 -1.58 -6.95 -23.50
N ARG A 134 -1.56 -5.95 -22.61
CA ARG A 134 -0.67 -4.77 -22.71
C ARG A 134 0.72 -4.94 -22.07
N SER A 135 1.12 -6.16 -21.73
CA SER A 135 2.38 -6.46 -21.03
C SER A 135 3.64 -5.98 -21.76
N ARG A 136 3.60 -5.87 -23.12
CA ARG A 136 4.74 -5.47 -23.96
C ARG A 136 4.83 -3.97 -24.19
N GLU A 137 3.80 -3.19 -23.89
CA GLU A 137 3.79 -1.74 -24.04
C GLU A 137 4.75 -1.08 -23.05
N ARG A 138 5.33 0.06 -23.42
CA ARG A 138 6.14 0.87 -22.52
C ARG A 138 5.24 1.58 -21.51
N ALA A 139 5.58 1.51 -20.24
CA ALA A 139 4.77 2.08 -19.18
C ALA A 139 4.61 3.61 -19.29
N GLY A 140 5.60 4.30 -19.84
CA GLY A 140 5.54 5.75 -20.10
C GLY A 140 4.55 6.17 -21.21
N GLN A 141 4.04 5.23 -22.02
CA GLN A 141 3.02 5.50 -23.04
C GLN A 141 1.59 5.39 -22.51
N LEU A 142 1.44 4.91 -21.28
CA LEU A 142 0.16 4.76 -20.60
C LEU A 142 -0.32 6.10 -20.05
N SER A 143 -1.64 6.30 -20.00
CA SER A 143 -2.23 7.41 -19.23
C SER A 143 -1.92 7.30 -17.74
N GLY A 144 -2.02 8.40 -16.98
CA GLY A 144 -1.81 8.38 -15.54
C GLY A 144 -2.66 7.34 -14.81
N GLY A 145 -3.94 7.23 -15.17
CA GLY A 145 -4.83 6.21 -14.61
C GLY A 145 -4.43 4.77 -14.97
N GLU A 146 -3.88 4.55 -16.16
CA GLU A 146 -3.32 3.25 -16.54
C GLU A 146 -2.04 2.93 -15.79
N GLN A 147 -1.18 3.93 -15.57
CA GLN A 147 0.04 3.78 -14.76
C GLN A 147 -0.30 3.43 -13.31
N GLN A 148 -1.33 4.06 -12.74
CA GLN A 148 -1.81 3.71 -11.41
C GLN A 148 -2.33 2.27 -11.35
N ARG A 149 -3.04 1.81 -12.38
CA ARG A 149 -3.47 0.42 -12.48
C ARG A 149 -2.30 -0.56 -12.61
N VAL A 150 -1.20 -0.17 -13.26
CA VAL A 150 0.04 -0.96 -13.28
C VAL A 150 0.65 -1.04 -11.88
N ALA A 151 0.64 0.06 -11.10
CA ALA A 151 1.12 0.04 -9.71
C ALA A 151 0.31 -0.94 -8.84
N VAL A 152 -1.02 -0.94 -8.96
CA VAL A 152 -1.89 -1.93 -8.27
C VAL A 152 -1.63 -3.36 -8.76
N ALA A 153 -1.49 -3.56 -10.08
CA ALA A 153 -1.16 -4.88 -10.64
C ALA A 153 0.17 -5.41 -10.11
N ARG A 154 1.16 -4.56 -9.89
CA ARG A 154 2.45 -4.94 -9.27
C ARG A 154 2.25 -5.51 -7.86
N VAL A 155 1.38 -4.90 -7.06
CA VAL A 155 1.06 -5.38 -5.71
C VAL A 155 0.28 -6.71 -5.77
N LEU A 156 -0.62 -6.88 -6.76
CA LEU A 156 -1.29 -8.16 -7.02
C LEU A 156 -0.31 -9.29 -7.36
N VAL A 157 0.75 -9.00 -8.13
CA VAL A 157 1.83 -9.96 -8.43
C VAL A 157 2.61 -10.33 -7.17
N GLN A 158 2.90 -9.34 -6.32
CA GLN A 158 3.64 -9.50 -5.08
C GLN A 158 2.88 -10.37 -4.06
N ARG A 159 1.56 -10.19 -3.91
CA ARG A 159 0.69 -10.84 -2.91
C ARG A 159 1.17 -10.60 -1.46
N PRO A 160 1.30 -9.34 -1.04
CA PRO A 160 1.76 -9.02 0.30
C PRO A 160 0.71 -9.38 1.35
N ARG A 161 1.12 -9.45 2.63
CA ARG A 161 0.18 -9.59 3.74
C ARG A 161 -0.51 -8.28 4.11
N VAL A 162 0.18 -7.15 3.92
CA VAL A 162 -0.35 -5.79 4.19
C VAL A 162 -0.10 -4.91 2.97
N VAL A 163 -1.13 -4.20 2.54
CA VAL A 163 -1.08 -3.21 1.47
C VAL A 163 -1.21 -1.81 2.08
N LEU A 164 -0.28 -0.93 1.72
CA LEU A 164 -0.26 0.48 2.10
C LEU A 164 -0.51 1.29 0.83
N ALA A 165 -1.69 1.92 0.75
CA ALA A 165 -2.12 2.65 -0.43
C ALA A 165 -2.29 4.14 -0.11
N ASP A 166 -1.58 5.00 -0.82
CA ASP A 166 -1.60 6.45 -0.65
C ASP A 166 -2.33 7.07 -1.84
N GLU A 167 -3.54 7.61 -1.58
CA GLU A 167 -4.44 8.24 -2.55
C GLU A 167 -4.58 7.45 -3.87
N PRO A 168 -4.92 6.16 -3.83
CA PRO A 168 -4.81 5.27 -4.99
C PRO A 168 -5.78 5.58 -6.12
N THR A 169 -6.82 6.40 -5.86
CA THR A 169 -7.84 6.80 -6.84
C THR A 169 -7.78 8.30 -7.17
N ALA A 170 -6.85 9.05 -6.58
CA ALA A 170 -6.75 10.49 -6.82
C ALA A 170 -6.53 10.80 -8.30
N SER A 171 -7.25 11.79 -8.81
CA SER A 171 -7.16 12.25 -10.21
C SER A 171 -7.51 11.19 -11.27
N LEU A 172 -8.21 10.13 -10.89
CA LEU A 172 -8.71 9.10 -11.81
C LEU A 172 -10.16 9.39 -12.23
N ASP A 173 -10.50 8.98 -13.46
CA ASP A 173 -11.89 8.84 -13.87
C ASP A 173 -12.56 7.68 -13.13
N ASP A 174 -13.90 7.68 -13.08
CA ASP A 174 -14.69 6.68 -12.34
C ASP A 174 -14.39 5.24 -12.76
N VAL A 175 -14.14 5.01 -14.06
CA VAL A 175 -13.85 3.67 -14.59
C VAL A 175 -12.48 3.19 -14.10
N SER A 176 -11.49 4.09 -14.09
CA SER A 176 -10.14 3.78 -13.59
C SER A 176 -10.13 3.60 -12.08
N ALA A 177 -10.85 4.47 -11.34
CA ALA A 177 -11.01 4.35 -9.89
C ALA A 177 -11.65 3.02 -9.50
N GLU A 178 -12.73 2.61 -10.18
CA GLU A 178 -13.38 1.31 -9.94
C GLU A 178 -12.43 0.12 -10.21
N ARG A 179 -11.59 0.19 -11.25
CA ARG A 179 -10.61 -0.87 -11.54
C ARG A 179 -9.51 -0.94 -10.48
N VAL A 180 -9.07 0.21 -9.95
CA VAL A 180 -8.15 0.27 -8.80
C VAL A 180 -8.80 -0.36 -7.57
N ARG A 181 -10.04 0.02 -7.25
CA ARG A 181 -10.80 -0.55 -6.12
C ARG A 181 -10.96 -2.06 -6.25
N ARG A 182 -11.30 -2.58 -7.43
CA ARG A 182 -11.34 -4.05 -7.70
C ARG A 182 -10.01 -4.73 -7.46
N GLY A 183 -8.90 -4.09 -7.83
CA GLY A 183 -7.55 -4.59 -7.57
C GLY A 183 -7.25 -4.68 -6.07
N LEU A 184 -7.60 -3.65 -5.30
CA LEU A 184 -7.45 -3.63 -3.84
C LEU A 184 -8.37 -4.68 -3.16
N ASP A 185 -9.61 -4.83 -3.65
CA ASP A 185 -10.54 -5.85 -3.15
C ASP A 185 -10.05 -7.28 -3.44
N ALA A 186 -9.45 -7.51 -4.60
CA ALA A 186 -8.82 -8.80 -4.90
C ALA A 186 -7.68 -9.13 -3.94
N LEU A 187 -6.87 -8.13 -3.53
CA LEU A 187 -5.84 -8.29 -2.49
C LEU A 187 -6.46 -8.62 -1.13
N ARG A 188 -7.49 -7.88 -0.71
CA ARG A 188 -8.25 -8.14 0.52
C ARG A 188 -8.79 -9.58 0.53
N ARG A 189 -9.49 -10.00 -0.54
CA ARG A 189 -10.05 -11.37 -0.66
C ARG A 189 -8.98 -12.44 -0.63
N SER A 190 -7.78 -12.17 -1.14
CA SER A 190 -6.64 -13.10 -1.08
C SER A 190 -6.02 -13.20 0.32
N GLY A 191 -6.44 -12.37 1.26
CA GLY A 191 -6.02 -12.42 2.66
C GLY A 191 -5.14 -11.26 3.12
N SER A 192 -4.88 -10.26 2.27
CA SER A 192 -4.16 -9.05 2.66
C SER A 192 -5.03 -8.16 3.56
N ALA A 193 -4.40 -7.48 4.54
CA ALA A 193 -4.95 -6.25 5.09
C ALA A 193 -4.68 -5.09 4.14
N VAL A 194 -5.55 -4.08 4.11
CA VAL A 194 -5.37 -2.88 3.29
C VAL A 194 -5.48 -1.65 4.19
N ILE A 195 -4.46 -0.80 4.19
CA ILE A 195 -4.52 0.53 4.81
C ILE A 195 -4.49 1.54 3.66
N VAL A 196 -5.53 2.33 3.53
CA VAL A 196 -5.67 3.30 2.46
C VAL A 196 -5.80 4.71 3.02
N ALA A 197 -4.85 5.59 2.68
CA ALA A 197 -5.01 7.02 2.89
C ALA A 197 -5.83 7.58 1.73
N THR A 198 -6.97 8.19 2.02
CA THR A 198 -7.85 8.70 0.97
C THR A 198 -8.84 9.74 1.47
N HIS A 199 -9.27 10.59 0.54
CA HIS A 199 -10.44 11.46 0.67
C HIS A 199 -11.58 11.02 -0.26
N ASP A 200 -11.42 9.95 -1.02
CA ASP A 200 -12.44 9.37 -1.90
C ASP A 200 -13.55 8.72 -1.08
N PRO A 201 -14.81 9.21 -1.15
CA PRO A 201 -15.93 8.66 -0.40
C PRO A 201 -16.17 7.17 -0.67
N GLY A 202 -15.98 6.72 -1.91
CA GLY A 202 -16.20 5.32 -2.29
C GLY A 202 -15.18 4.37 -1.65
N LEU A 203 -13.93 4.80 -1.45
CA LEU A 203 -12.93 4.03 -0.71
C LEU A 203 -13.19 4.05 0.81
N VAL A 204 -13.69 5.17 1.33
CA VAL A 204 -14.07 5.27 2.75
C VAL A 204 -15.25 4.37 3.06
N GLU A 205 -16.27 4.33 2.20
CA GLU A 205 -17.44 3.45 2.34
C GLU A 205 -17.06 1.96 2.20
N TRP A 206 -16.11 1.65 1.34
CA TRP A 206 -15.60 0.29 1.16
C TRP A 206 -14.78 -0.21 2.36
N ALA A 207 -14.21 0.70 3.19
CA ALA A 207 -13.40 0.32 4.34
C ALA A 207 -14.26 -0.25 5.48
N ASP A 208 -13.72 -1.23 6.21
CA ASP A 208 -14.38 -1.81 7.38
C ASP A 208 -14.42 -0.80 8.55
N ARG A 209 -13.45 0.10 8.63
CA ARG A 209 -13.41 1.23 9.57
C ARG A 209 -12.50 2.36 9.07
N SER A 210 -12.62 3.52 9.68
CA SER A 210 -11.77 4.67 9.39
C SER A 210 -11.08 5.19 10.65
N LEU A 211 -9.88 5.77 10.46
CA LEU A 211 -9.11 6.48 11.48
C LEU A 211 -8.90 7.91 10.99
N GLU A 212 -9.31 8.88 11.80
CA GLU A 212 -9.11 10.30 11.51
C GLU A 212 -7.70 10.72 11.96
N ILE A 213 -6.94 11.34 11.04
CA ILE A 213 -5.56 11.81 11.28
C ILE A 213 -5.55 13.33 11.32
N GLY A 214 -4.86 13.91 12.31
CA GLY A 214 -4.71 15.37 12.45
C GLY A 214 -5.85 16.06 13.18
N VAL A 215 -6.72 15.32 13.84
CA VAL A 215 -7.62 15.87 14.84
C VAL A 215 -6.89 15.79 16.17
N GLU A 216 -6.59 16.94 16.79
CA GLU A 216 -6.13 16.97 18.18
C GLU A 216 -7.25 16.38 19.03
N HIS A 217 -7.03 15.21 19.62
CA HIS A 217 -7.87 14.75 20.71
C HIS A 217 -7.51 15.61 21.91
N VAL A 218 -8.35 16.63 22.16
CA VAL A 218 -8.35 17.45 23.36
C VAL A 218 -8.78 16.60 24.56
#